data_e16961e381653e292c8b930dfb3dd775
#
_entry.id   e16961e381653e292c8b930dfb3dd775
#
_cell.length_a   1.000
_cell.length_b   1.000
_cell.length_c   1.000
_cell.angle_alpha   90.00
_cell.angle_beta   90.00
_cell.angle_gamma   90.00
#
_symmetry.space_group_name_H-M   'P 1'
#
loop_
_entity.id
_entity.type
_entity.pdbx_description
1 polymer ?
#
loop_
_entity_poly.entity_id
_entity_poly.type
_entity_poly.pdbx_seq_one_letter_code
_entity_poly.pdbx_strand_id
1 'polypeptide(L)'
;MGKETSQLTEKDALSIYARMMHTLDSSEFESFLSEDFSYTSQKVLTDMNSKDEFIEYIRPKLETIKKTKSSVYAELGVCPAYGHTDCLIMAKGDKTNLLGVAYASVDEEKICGLALCIVPKPQSAKRSDIYPGL
;
A
#
# COMPACT_ATOMS: atom_id res chain seq x y z
N MET A 1 1.56 23.67 21.58
CA MET A 1 1.81 23.26 21.08
C MET A 1 1.59 22.95 20.34
N GLY A 2 1.53 22.84 20.18
CA GLY A 2 1.65 22.37 19.41
C GLY A 2 1.39 22.08 18.75
N LYS A 3 1.44 21.86 18.29
CA LYS A 3 1.40 21.34 17.52
C LYS A 3 1.57 20.55 16.94
N GLU A 4 1.27 20.29 17.18
CA GLU A 4 1.61 19.45 16.53
C GLU A 4 1.50 19.19 15.30
N THR A 5 2.27 19.12 14.86
CA THR A 5 2.34 18.83 13.46
C THR A 5 1.98 17.40 13.22
N SER A 6 0.90 17.18 12.58
CA SER A 6 0.54 15.84 12.15
C SER A 6 1.44 15.47 10.98
N GLN A 7 2.57 14.83 11.27
CA GLN A 7 3.38 14.24 10.22
C GLN A 7 2.72 12.97 9.75
N LEU A 8 2.75 12.75 8.44
CA LEU A 8 2.27 11.50 7.87
C LEU A 8 3.21 10.36 8.28
N THR A 9 2.67 9.33 8.89
CA THR A 9 3.48 8.16 9.29
C THR A 9 3.40 7.09 8.21
N GLU A 10 4.31 6.12 8.27
CA GLU A 10 4.26 4.97 7.37
C GLU A 10 2.94 4.22 7.54
N LYS A 11 2.46 4.08 8.76
CA LYS A 11 1.18 3.43 9.02
C LYS A 11 0.01 4.20 8.39
N ASP A 12 0.05 5.54 8.44
CA ASP A 12 -0.95 6.36 7.78
C ASP A 12 -0.93 6.12 6.27
N ALA A 13 0.26 6.10 5.67
CA ALA A 13 0.41 5.85 4.24
C ALA A 13 -0.15 4.49 3.85
N LEU A 14 0.13 3.48 4.66
CA LEU A 14 -0.38 2.12 4.42
C LEU A 14 -1.91 2.10 4.53
N SER A 15 -2.48 2.83 5.50
CA SER A 15 -3.93 2.91 5.64
C SER A 15 -4.57 3.59 4.44
N ILE A 16 -3.94 4.64 3.91
CA ILE A 16 -4.43 5.34 2.71
C ILE A 16 -4.39 4.40 1.51
N TYR A 17 -3.31 3.64 1.35
CA TYR A 17 -3.20 2.67 0.27
C TYR A 17 -4.26 1.57 0.40
N ALA A 18 -4.49 1.08 1.62
CA ALA A 18 -5.51 0.06 1.87
C ALA A 18 -6.91 0.58 1.49
N ARG A 19 -7.23 1.82 1.85
CA ARG A 19 -8.51 2.42 1.48
C ARG A 19 -8.68 2.46 -0.03
N MET A 20 -7.62 2.83 -0.76
CA MET A 20 -7.66 2.82 -2.23
C MET A 20 -7.99 1.43 -2.76
N MET A 21 -7.34 0.40 -2.22
CA MET A 21 -7.56 -0.97 -2.69
C MET A 21 -8.95 -1.49 -2.34
N HIS A 22 -9.52 -1.04 -1.22
CA HIS A 22 -10.85 -1.49 -0.81
C HIS A 22 -11.99 -0.71 -1.46
N THR A 23 -11.80 0.60 -1.67
CA THR A 23 -12.83 1.44 -2.31
C THR A 23 -12.69 1.49 -3.82
N LEU A 24 -11.54 1.10 -4.35
CA LEU A 24 -11.18 1.15 -5.77
C LEU A 24 -11.20 2.59 -6.31
N ASP A 25 -10.81 3.53 -5.46
CA ASP A 25 -10.73 4.96 -5.77
C ASP A 25 -9.34 5.44 -5.36
N SER A 26 -8.57 5.91 -6.35
CA SER A 26 -7.18 6.33 -6.12
C SER A 26 -7.02 7.79 -5.74
N SER A 27 -8.10 8.56 -5.68
CA SER A 27 -8.03 10.02 -5.49
C SER A 27 -7.27 10.43 -4.23
N GLU A 28 -7.59 9.82 -3.09
CA GLU A 28 -6.93 10.15 -1.83
C GLU A 28 -5.45 9.81 -1.90
N PHE A 29 -5.14 8.60 -2.36
CA PHE A 29 -3.75 8.14 -2.43
C PHE A 29 -2.93 9.05 -3.36
N GLU A 30 -3.48 9.39 -4.54
CA GLU A 30 -2.80 10.27 -5.49
C GLU A 30 -2.46 11.63 -4.88
N SER A 31 -3.34 12.15 -4.04
CA SER A 31 -3.14 13.48 -3.44
C SER A 31 -1.95 13.53 -2.48
N PHE A 32 -1.51 12.38 -1.97
CA PHE A 32 -0.38 12.31 -1.05
C PHE A 32 0.94 11.97 -1.72
N LEU A 33 0.94 11.60 -3.01
CA LEU A 33 2.17 11.15 -3.67
C LEU A 33 3.14 12.29 -3.93
N SER A 34 4.44 12.06 -3.65
CA SER A 34 5.48 12.99 -4.08
C SER A 34 5.71 12.81 -5.59
N GLU A 35 6.26 13.84 -6.24
CA GLU A 35 6.51 13.78 -7.69
C GLU A 35 7.47 12.66 -8.06
N ASP A 36 8.43 12.39 -7.18
CA ASP A 36 9.43 11.34 -7.39
C ASP A 36 9.04 10.02 -6.71
N PHE A 37 7.74 9.82 -6.47
CA PHE A 37 7.26 8.58 -5.87
C PHE A 37 7.80 7.36 -6.59
N SER A 38 8.22 6.36 -5.81
CA SER A 38 8.77 5.12 -6.35
C SER A 38 7.91 3.93 -5.92
N TYR A 39 7.57 3.09 -6.89
CA TYR A 39 6.86 1.84 -6.63
C TYR A 39 7.71 0.68 -7.12
N THR A 40 7.92 -0.29 -6.25
CA THR A 40 8.66 -1.51 -6.60
C THR A 40 7.82 -2.73 -6.24
N SER A 41 8.02 -3.81 -6.98
CA SER A 41 7.29 -5.06 -6.70
C SER A 41 8.21 -6.25 -6.95
N GLN A 42 8.39 -7.05 -5.93
CA GLN A 42 9.12 -8.32 -6.07
C GLN A 42 8.31 -9.33 -6.86
N LYS A 43 6.99 -9.16 -6.86
CA LYS A 43 6.10 -10.13 -7.51
C LYS A 43 6.14 -10.03 -9.04
N VAL A 44 6.14 -8.81 -9.57
CA VAL A 44 6.11 -8.58 -11.01
C VAL A 44 7.41 -7.96 -11.53
N LEU A 45 8.40 -7.81 -10.68
CA LEU A 45 9.74 -7.30 -11.02
C LEU A 45 9.67 -6.02 -11.83
N THR A 46 8.82 -5.08 -11.40
CA THR A 46 8.67 -3.80 -12.06
C THR A 46 9.00 -2.66 -11.10
N ASP A 47 9.57 -1.60 -11.66
CA ASP A 47 9.85 -0.38 -10.92
C ASP A 47 9.21 0.79 -11.64
N MET A 48 8.58 1.68 -10.88
CA MET A 48 8.04 2.93 -11.40
C MET A 48 8.68 4.04 -10.57
N ASN A 49 9.19 5.04 -11.23
CA ASN A 49 10.04 6.05 -10.58
C ASN A 49 9.46 7.45 -10.61
N SER A 50 8.15 7.57 -10.84
CA SER A 50 7.49 8.87 -10.76
C SER A 50 6.03 8.67 -10.39
N LYS A 51 5.44 9.73 -9.85
CA LYS A 51 4.02 9.77 -9.53
C LYS A 51 3.17 9.47 -10.78
N ASP A 52 3.53 10.10 -11.91
CA ASP A 52 2.75 9.94 -13.14
C ASP A 52 2.78 8.50 -13.64
N GLU A 53 3.94 7.85 -13.60
CA GLU A 53 4.04 6.45 -14.01
C GLU A 53 3.13 5.57 -13.16
N PHE A 54 3.12 5.80 -11.85
CA PHE A 54 2.30 5.00 -10.96
C PHE A 54 0.81 5.24 -11.21
N ILE A 55 0.40 6.48 -11.43
CA ILE A 55 -1.01 6.82 -11.68
C ILE A 55 -1.48 6.12 -12.96
N GLU A 56 -0.66 6.14 -14.01
CA GLU A 56 -0.99 5.47 -15.27
C GLU A 56 -1.12 3.96 -15.11
N TYR A 57 -0.47 3.40 -14.12
CA TYR A 57 -0.54 1.99 -13.81
C TYR A 57 -1.75 1.65 -12.94
N ILE A 58 -1.97 2.44 -11.88
CA ILE A 58 -2.95 2.04 -10.85
C ILE A 58 -4.39 2.26 -11.29
N ARG A 59 -4.68 3.33 -12.03
CA ARG A 59 -6.05 3.62 -12.44
C ARG A 59 -6.67 2.49 -13.26
N PRO A 60 -6.01 2.01 -14.33
CA PRO A 60 -6.55 0.87 -15.08
C PRO A 60 -6.65 -0.40 -14.25
N LYS A 61 -5.71 -0.60 -13.32
CA LYS A 61 -5.74 -1.77 -12.46
C LYS A 61 -6.98 -1.78 -11.57
N LEU A 62 -7.33 -0.64 -10.98
CA LEU A 62 -8.51 -0.53 -10.14
C LEU A 62 -9.79 -0.75 -10.96
N GLU A 63 -9.81 -0.24 -12.21
CA GLU A 63 -10.94 -0.46 -13.10
C GLU A 63 -11.10 -1.94 -13.44
N THR A 64 -9.99 -2.64 -13.66
CA THR A 64 -10.03 -4.08 -13.93
C THR A 64 -10.58 -4.85 -12.74
N ILE A 65 -10.11 -4.50 -11.53
CA ILE A 65 -10.60 -5.15 -10.31
C ILE A 65 -12.11 -4.94 -10.18
N LYS A 66 -12.56 -3.72 -10.47
CA LYS A 66 -13.99 -3.38 -10.41
C LYS A 66 -14.80 -4.20 -11.42
N LYS A 67 -14.32 -4.29 -12.66
CA LYS A 67 -15.01 -5.02 -13.73
C LYS A 67 -15.08 -6.52 -13.47
N THR A 68 -13.99 -7.10 -12.96
CA THR A 68 -13.92 -8.53 -12.70
C THR A 68 -14.54 -8.91 -11.37
N LYS A 69 -14.91 -7.91 -10.56
CA LYS A 69 -15.46 -8.11 -9.21
C LYS A 69 -14.51 -8.94 -8.34
N SER A 70 -13.22 -8.78 -8.56
CA SER A 70 -12.21 -9.44 -7.76
C SER A 70 -12.18 -8.84 -6.36
N SER A 71 -11.94 -9.66 -5.35
CA SER A 71 -11.80 -9.19 -3.98
C SER A 71 -10.33 -9.06 -3.65
N VAL A 72 -9.93 -7.89 -3.20
CA VAL A 72 -8.57 -7.63 -2.74
C VAL A 72 -8.67 -7.16 -1.30
N TYR A 73 -7.81 -7.69 -0.44
CA TYR A 73 -7.80 -7.33 0.98
C TYR A 73 -6.43 -6.79 1.35
N ALA A 74 -6.41 -5.71 2.14
CA ALA A 74 -5.19 -5.09 2.64
C ALA A 74 -5.36 -4.88 4.13
N GLU A 75 -4.63 -5.65 4.91
CA GLU A 75 -4.74 -5.67 6.36
C GLU A 75 -3.50 -5.03 6.98
N LEU A 76 -3.69 -4.13 7.93
CA LEU A 76 -2.55 -3.59 8.68
C LEU A 76 -1.89 -4.70 9.48
N GLY A 77 -0.58 -4.74 9.47
CA GLY A 77 0.16 -5.75 10.19
C GLY A 77 1.54 -5.27 10.58
N VAL A 78 2.30 -6.16 11.23
CA VAL A 78 3.66 -5.88 11.65
C VAL A 78 4.58 -6.99 11.13
N CYS A 79 5.60 -6.58 10.39
CA CYS A 79 6.57 -7.53 9.83
C CYS A 79 7.87 -6.78 9.58
N PRO A 80 8.77 -6.69 10.59
CA PRO A 80 9.99 -5.90 10.45
C PRO A 80 10.88 -6.42 9.32
N ALA A 81 11.18 -5.55 8.35
CA ALA A 81 12.08 -5.86 7.23
C ALA A 81 12.41 -4.57 6.51
N TYR A 82 13.58 -4.52 5.88
CA TYR A 82 14.00 -3.40 5.01
C TYR A 82 13.94 -2.03 5.69
N GLY A 83 14.15 -1.99 7.00
CA GLY A 83 14.09 -0.73 7.76
C GLY A 83 12.67 -0.30 8.13
N HIS A 84 11.67 -1.13 7.85
CA HIS A 84 10.27 -0.86 8.20
C HIS A 84 9.78 -1.82 9.26
N THR A 85 8.71 -1.46 9.95
CA THR A 85 8.07 -2.29 10.97
C THR A 85 6.62 -2.58 10.58
N ASP A 86 5.85 -1.53 10.26
CA ASP A 86 4.46 -1.68 9.86
C ASP A 86 4.39 -2.10 8.40
N CYS A 87 3.38 -2.89 8.07
CA CYS A 87 3.16 -3.36 6.70
C CYS A 87 1.68 -3.48 6.42
N LEU A 88 1.34 -3.69 5.14
CA LEU A 88 0.03 -4.18 4.74
C LEU A 88 0.18 -5.63 4.31
N ILE A 89 -0.68 -6.49 4.83
CA ILE A 89 -0.73 -7.89 4.39
C ILE A 89 -1.76 -7.93 3.26
N MET A 90 -1.30 -8.26 2.05
CA MET A 90 -2.16 -8.26 0.87
C MET A 90 -2.70 -9.64 0.60
N ALA A 91 -4.00 -9.74 0.29
CA ALA A 91 -4.65 -11.01 -0.04
C ALA A 91 -5.60 -10.80 -1.21
N LYS A 92 -5.92 -11.87 -1.91
CA LYS A 92 -6.81 -11.80 -3.07
C LYS A 92 -7.79 -12.96 -3.05
N GLY A 93 -9.07 -12.65 -3.27
CA GLY A 93 -10.15 -13.62 -3.31
C GLY A 93 -10.63 -14.04 -1.93
N ASP A 94 -9.72 -14.28 -1.02
CA ASP A 94 -9.99 -14.74 0.34
C ASP A 94 -8.97 -14.10 1.26
N LYS A 95 -9.37 -13.75 2.46
CA LYS A 95 -8.48 -13.10 3.44
C LYS A 95 -7.33 -13.99 3.89
N THR A 96 -7.41 -15.29 3.62
CA THR A 96 -6.35 -16.23 3.96
C THR A 96 -5.41 -16.49 2.78
N ASN A 97 -5.78 -16.05 1.58
CA ASN A 97 -4.95 -16.24 0.38
C ASN A 97 -3.96 -15.09 0.26
N LEU A 98 -2.90 -15.15 1.06
CA LEU A 98 -1.94 -14.06 1.18
C LEU A 98 -0.99 -14.01 -0.02
N LEU A 99 -0.82 -12.81 -0.58
CA LEU A 99 0.03 -12.58 -1.75
C LEU A 99 1.40 -12.02 -1.39
N GLY A 100 1.46 -11.17 -0.37
CA GLY A 100 2.69 -10.51 0.00
C GLY A 100 2.44 -9.45 1.06
N VAL A 101 3.48 -8.69 1.35
CA VAL A 101 3.39 -7.56 2.28
C VAL A 101 3.85 -6.30 1.56
N ALA A 102 3.21 -5.18 1.90
CA ALA A 102 3.57 -3.89 1.33
C ALA A 102 4.15 -3.00 2.42
N TYR A 103 5.20 -2.26 2.06
CA TYR A 103 5.84 -1.28 2.93
C TYR A 103 5.76 0.08 2.27
N ALA A 104 5.58 1.13 3.08
CA ALA A 104 5.50 2.50 2.58
C ALA A 104 6.66 3.32 3.12
N SER A 105 7.14 4.25 2.30
CA SER A 105 8.13 5.24 2.72
C SER A 105 7.49 6.61 2.63
N VAL A 106 7.73 7.44 3.63
CA VAL A 106 7.16 8.78 3.69
C VAL A 106 8.27 9.80 3.91
N ASP A 107 8.05 11.01 3.40
CA ASP A 107 8.94 12.13 3.60
C ASP A 107 8.08 13.35 3.87
N GLU A 108 8.17 13.87 5.08
CA GLU A 108 7.32 14.94 5.56
C GLU A 108 5.84 14.53 5.46
N GLU A 109 5.07 15.16 4.59
CA GLU A 109 3.64 14.85 4.46
C GLU A 109 3.30 14.21 3.14
N LYS A 110 4.32 13.59 2.49
CA LYS A 110 4.13 12.92 1.21
C LYS A 110 4.54 11.46 1.30
N ILE A 111 3.88 10.64 0.48
CA ILE A 111 4.26 9.24 0.33
C ILE A 111 5.27 9.20 -0.82
N CYS A 112 6.50 8.80 -0.51
CA CYS A 112 7.57 8.80 -1.49
C CYS A 112 7.91 7.41 -2.01
N GLY A 113 7.35 6.36 -1.43
CA GLY A 113 7.62 5.02 -1.92
C GLY A 113 6.62 3.99 -1.43
N LEU A 114 6.45 2.94 -2.22
CA LEU A 114 5.67 1.77 -1.84
C LEU A 114 6.36 0.55 -2.43
N ALA A 115 6.56 -0.47 -1.63
CA ALA A 115 7.21 -1.71 -2.05
C ALA A 115 6.32 -2.90 -1.74
N LEU A 116 6.00 -3.69 -2.76
CA LEU A 116 5.26 -4.94 -2.57
C LEU A 116 6.26 -6.08 -2.54
N CYS A 117 6.30 -6.81 -1.43
CA CYS A 117 7.33 -7.82 -1.18
C CYS A 117 6.70 -9.20 -0.96
N ILE A 118 7.35 -10.23 -1.52
CA ILE A 118 7.01 -11.62 -1.21
C ILE A 118 7.99 -12.19 -0.17
N VAL A 119 9.10 -11.51 0.05
CA VAL A 119 10.06 -11.82 1.11
C VAL A 119 10.17 -10.58 1.99
N PRO A 120 9.86 -10.67 3.29
CA PRO A 120 9.47 -11.85 4.07
C PRO A 120 8.10 -12.39 3.67
N LYS A 121 7.86 -13.65 4.01
CA LYS A 121 6.58 -14.28 3.71
C LYS A 121 5.45 -13.56 4.43
N PRO A 122 4.32 -13.29 3.75
CA PRO A 122 3.20 -12.62 4.42
C PRO A 122 2.65 -13.40 5.62
N GLN A 123 2.81 -14.73 5.61
CA GLN A 123 2.38 -15.57 6.73
C GLN A 123 3.17 -15.29 8.01
N SER A 124 4.36 -14.69 7.89
CA SER A 124 5.18 -14.36 9.06
C SER A 124 4.77 -13.04 9.72
N ALA A 125 3.92 -12.26 9.07
CA ALA A 125 3.48 -10.97 9.60
C ALA A 125 2.48 -11.17 10.74
N LYS A 126 2.58 -10.28 11.73
CA LYS A 126 1.61 -10.25 12.83
C LYS A 126 0.36 -9.52 12.35
N ARG A 127 -0.79 -10.19 12.39
CA ARG A 127 -2.04 -9.67 11.88
C ARG A 127 -2.76 -8.82 12.93
N SER A 128 -3.50 -7.81 12.46
CA SER A 128 -4.28 -6.92 13.33
C SER A 128 -5.79 -7.09 13.16
N ASP A 129 -6.20 -7.68 12.06
CA ASP A 129 -7.60 -7.79 11.66
C ASP A 129 -8.23 -6.42 11.34
N ILE A 130 -7.38 -5.42 11.04
CA ILE A 130 -7.82 -4.07 10.67
C ILE A 130 -7.62 -3.88 9.17
N TYR A 131 -8.73 -3.65 8.45
CA TYR A 131 -8.76 -3.48 7.00
C TYR A 131 -9.29 -2.07 6.68
N PRO A 132 -8.43 -1.04 6.60
CA PRO A 132 -8.90 0.34 6.38
C PRO A 132 -9.76 0.48 5.13
N GLY A 133 -10.93 1.06 5.28
CA GLY A 133 -11.83 1.31 4.16
C GLY A 133 -12.66 0.12 3.69
N LEU A 134 -12.50 -1.01 4.33
CA LEU A 134 -13.28 -2.20 3.96
C LEU A 134 -14.65 -2.21 4.61
#